data_0559c0b0fb41f02f11db2f1a288e2a58
#
_entry.id   0559c0b0fb41f02f11db2f1a288e2a58
#
_cell.length_a   1.000
_cell.length_b   1.000
_cell.length_c   1.000
_cell.angle_alpha   90.00
_cell.angle_beta   90.00
_cell.angle_gamma   90.00
#
_symmetry.space_group_name_H-M   'P 1'
#
loop_
_entity.id
_entity.type
_entity.pdbx_description
1 polymer ?
#
loop_
_entity_poly.entity_id
_entity_poly.type
_entity_poly.pdbx_seq_one_letter_code
_entity_poly.pdbx_strand_id
1 'polypeptide(L)'
;MFLKFIKKITVLLFFVNPALAFHDVEVSNEDIATLGGLWVQIFVYEENCIDNQYYTLITERLQESPRFERYSSELDHLTESQELAWENGAEGAALVIESGGTSCDIIAEVIWEWFGEN
;
A
#
# COMPACT_ATOMS: atom_id res chain seq x y z
N MET A 1 8.99 -1.34 11.88
CA MET A 1 8.26 -0.53 12.74
C MET A 1 7.03 0.06 12.11
N PHE A 2 7.07 1.11 11.29
CA PHE A 2 5.81 1.57 10.76
C PHE A 2 5.20 0.58 9.77
N LEU A 3 5.99 -0.31 9.18
CA LEU A 3 5.44 -1.35 8.32
C LEU A 3 4.51 -2.27 9.10
N LYS A 4 4.91 -2.65 10.32
CA LYS A 4 4.05 -3.47 11.15
C LYS A 4 2.82 -2.71 11.60
N PHE A 5 2.98 -1.41 11.84
CA PHE A 5 1.87 -0.57 12.21
C PHE A 5 0.82 -0.52 11.09
N ILE A 6 1.26 -0.37 9.85
CA ILE A 6 0.36 -0.36 8.71
C ILE A 6 -0.40 -1.68 8.61
N LYS A 7 0.30 -2.79 8.77
CA LYS A 7 -0.36 -4.09 8.73
C LYS A 7 -1.41 -4.22 9.83
N LYS A 8 -1.11 -3.72 11.02
CA LYS A 8 -2.07 -3.78 12.12
C LYS A 8 -3.31 -2.95 11.85
N ILE A 9 -3.13 -1.80 11.21
CA ILE A 9 -4.27 -0.96 10.86
C ILE A 9 -5.21 -1.70 9.92
N THR A 10 -4.65 -2.46 8.99
CA THR A 10 -5.46 -3.14 7.98
C THR A 10 -6.05 -4.45 8.45
N VAL A 11 -5.69 -4.92 9.64
CA VAL A 11 -6.13 -6.22 10.12
C VAL A 11 -7.64 -6.27 10.38
N LEU A 12 -8.28 -5.13 10.49
CA LEU A 12 -9.71 -5.08 10.72
C LEU A 12 -10.52 -5.49 9.51
N LEU A 13 -9.90 -5.57 8.36
CA LEU A 13 -10.58 -5.93 7.12
C LEU A 13 -10.51 -7.44 6.98
N PHE A 14 -11.61 -8.10 7.26
CA PHE A 14 -11.54 -9.53 7.43
C PHE A 14 -12.40 -10.35 6.47
N PHE A 15 -13.14 -9.75 5.60
CA PHE A 15 -13.94 -10.54 4.66
C PHE A 15 -13.19 -10.72 3.37
N VAL A 16 -12.27 -11.63 3.40
CA VAL A 16 -11.42 -11.86 2.25
C VAL A 16 -12.08 -12.86 1.33
N ASN A 17 -12.23 -12.48 0.08
CA ASN A 17 -12.64 -13.43 -0.94
C ASN A 17 -11.43 -14.34 -1.19
N PRO A 18 -11.54 -15.64 -0.94
CA PRO A 18 -10.38 -16.54 -1.08
C PRO A 18 -9.72 -16.47 -2.44
N ALA A 19 -10.49 -16.19 -3.48
CA ALA A 19 -9.93 -16.11 -4.83
C ALA A 19 -9.00 -14.92 -5.02
N LEU A 20 -8.99 -13.98 -4.07
CA LEU A 20 -8.17 -12.77 -4.15
C LEU A 20 -7.05 -12.78 -3.13
N ALA A 21 -6.94 -13.84 -2.33
CA ALA A 21 -5.86 -13.94 -1.34
C ALA A 21 -4.53 -14.13 -2.03
N PHE A 22 -3.50 -13.41 -1.58
CA PHE A 22 -2.19 -13.49 -2.18
C PHE A 22 -1.61 -14.89 -2.12
N HIS A 23 -1.87 -15.63 -1.05
CA HIS A 23 -1.32 -16.96 -0.91
C HIS A 23 -2.10 -18.00 -1.71
N ASP A 24 -3.31 -17.68 -2.16
CA ASP A 24 -4.12 -18.56 -2.99
C ASP A 24 -3.91 -18.28 -4.48
N VAL A 25 -3.42 -17.10 -4.81
CA VAL A 25 -3.17 -16.67 -6.17
C VAL A 25 -1.67 -16.57 -6.35
N GLU A 26 -1.20 -17.03 -7.50
CA GLU A 26 0.22 -16.96 -7.78
C GLU A 26 0.61 -15.50 -8.06
N VAL A 27 0.94 -14.77 -7.01
CA VAL A 27 1.41 -13.41 -7.11
C VAL A 27 2.92 -13.43 -6.92
N SER A 28 3.65 -12.85 -7.86
CA SER A 28 5.10 -12.86 -7.81
C SER A 28 5.62 -12.02 -6.64
N ASN A 29 6.82 -12.37 -6.17
CA ASN A 29 7.47 -11.59 -5.13
C ASN A 29 7.75 -10.16 -5.61
N GLU A 30 7.94 -9.98 -6.92
CA GLU A 30 8.13 -8.66 -7.49
C GLU A 30 6.88 -7.80 -7.30
N ASP A 31 5.71 -8.38 -7.52
CA ASP A 31 4.45 -7.67 -7.32
C ASP A 31 4.22 -7.35 -5.85
N ILE A 32 4.59 -8.27 -4.97
CA ILE A 32 4.48 -8.05 -3.53
C ILE A 32 5.41 -6.90 -3.10
N ALA A 33 6.61 -6.85 -3.66
CA ALA A 33 7.54 -5.75 -3.36
C ALA A 33 6.97 -4.42 -3.82
N THR A 34 6.35 -4.41 -4.99
CA THR A 34 5.71 -3.19 -5.50
C THR A 34 4.62 -2.71 -4.55
N LEU A 35 3.82 -3.63 -4.02
CA LEU A 35 2.78 -3.28 -3.06
C LEU A 35 3.38 -2.76 -1.75
N GLY A 36 4.50 -3.32 -1.32
CA GLY A 36 5.18 -2.80 -0.13
C GLY A 36 5.59 -1.36 -0.31
N GLY A 37 6.17 -1.03 -1.47
CA GLY A 37 6.54 0.34 -1.76
C GLY A 37 5.33 1.26 -1.84
N LEU A 38 4.25 0.77 -2.40
CA LEU A 38 3.01 1.53 -2.48
C LEU A 38 2.47 1.88 -1.09
N TRP A 39 2.51 0.91 -0.17
CA TRP A 39 2.02 1.14 1.18
C TRP A 39 2.83 2.21 1.91
N VAL A 40 4.14 2.22 1.72
CA VAL A 40 4.98 3.28 2.29
C VAL A 40 4.57 4.64 1.72
N GLN A 41 4.32 4.70 0.43
CA GLN A 41 3.91 5.95 -0.19
C GLN A 41 2.56 6.43 0.35
N ILE A 42 1.63 5.51 0.56
CA ILE A 42 0.33 5.86 1.14
C ILE A 42 0.53 6.42 2.55
N PHE A 43 1.34 5.75 3.36
CA PHE A 43 1.60 6.20 4.73
C PHE A 43 2.21 7.61 4.73
N VAL A 44 3.23 7.81 3.91
CA VAL A 44 3.90 9.11 3.84
C VAL A 44 2.94 10.19 3.36
N TYR A 45 2.11 9.85 2.38
CA TYR A 45 1.15 10.80 1.85
C TYR A 45 0.18 11.25 2.93
N GLU A 46 -0.36 10.30 3.68
CA GLU A 46 -1.33 10.62 4.72
C GLU A 46 -0.72 11.45 5.85
N GLU A 47 0.56 11.25 6.14
CA GLU A 47 1.21 11.94 7.24
C GLU A 47 1.84 13.27 6.83
N ASN A 48 2.29 13.40 5.61
CA ASN A 48 3.11 14.54 5.22
C ASN A 48 2.54 15.39 4.09
N CYS A 49 1.48 14.93 3.44
CA CYS A 49 0.94 15.63 2.27
C CYS A 49 -0.44 16.22 2.52
N ILE A 50 -0.73 16.55 3.78
CA ILE A 50 -2.04 17.05 4.18
C ILE A 50 -2.43 18.29 3.39
N ASP A 51 -1.45 19.12 3.05
CA ASP A 51 -1.72 20.35 2.30
C ASP A 51 -1.78 20.17 0.81
N ASN A 52 -1.62 18.92 0.34
CA ASN A 52 -1.66 18.64 -1.08
C ASN A 52 -3.07 18.83 -1.62
N GLN A 53 -3.17 19.41 -2.83
CA GLN A 53 -4.47 19.73 -3.42
C GLN A 53 -5.34 18.49 -3.65
N TYR A 54 -4.75 17.32 -3.74
CA TYR A 54 -5.49 16.08 -3.96
C TYR A 54 -5.74 15.28 -2.69
N TYR A 55 -5.34 15.81 -1.54
CA TYR A 55 -5.34 15.04 -0.30
C TYR A 55 -6.72 14.48 0.04
N THR A 56 -7.74 15.33 0.00
CA THR A 56 -9.09 14.90 0.34
C THR A 56 -9.59 13.85 -0.64
N LEU A 57 -9.37 14.08 -1.93
CA LEU A 57 -9.80 13.14 -2.96
C LEU A 57 -9.14 11.77 -2.77
N ILE A 58 -7.83 11.78 -2.53
CA ILE A 58 -7.08 10.53 -2.39
C ILE A 58 -7.48 9.77 -1.14
N THR A 59 -7.58 10.47 0.00
CA THR A 59 -7.90 9.78 1.24
C THR A 59 -9.32 9.25 1.25
N GLU A 60 -10.26 9.97 0.68
CA GLU A 60 -11.62 9.47 0.56
C GLU A 60 -11.68 8.27 -0.37
N ARG A 61 -10.93 8.33 -1.47
CA ARG A 61 -10.92 7.21 -2.41
C ARG A 61 -10.35 5.95 -1.77
N LEU A 62 -9.30 6.09 -0.99
CA LEU A 62 -8.74 4.92 -0.30
C LEU A 62 -9.76 4.28 0.63
N GLN A 63 -10.54 5.09 1.34
CA GLN A 63 -11.56 4.57 2.24
C GLN A 63 -12.66 3.83 1.50
N GLU A 64 -12.91 4.20 0.26
CA GLU A 64 -14.01 3.62 -0.51
C GLU A 64 -13.59 2.53 -1.47
N SER A 65 -12.30 2.36 -1.70
CA SER A 65 -11.81 1.43 -2.71
C SER A 65 -11.92 -0.02 -2.27
N PRO A 66 -12.70 -0.85 -2.99
CA PRO A 66 -12.73 -2.30 -2.68
C PRO A 66 -11.38 -2.96 -2.89
N ARG A 67 -10.61 -2.47 -3.85
CA ARG A 67 -9.29 -3.03 -4.11
C ARG A 67 -8.34 -2.75 -2.95
N PHE A 68 -8.38 -1.54 -2.41
CA PHE A 68 -7.54 -1.21 -1.25
C PHE A 68 -7.92 -2.08 -0.07
N GLU A 69 -9.20 -2.27 0.16
CA GLU A 69 -9.68 -3.11 1.24
C GLU A 69 -9.19 -4.56 1.09
N ARG A 70 -9.29 -5.09 -0.12
CA ARG A 70 -8.86 -6.47 -0.38
C ARG A 70 -7.36 -6.63 -0.13
N TYR A 71 -6.56 -5.73 -0.68
CA TYR A 71 -5.11 -5.82 -0.48
C TYR A 71 -4.74 -5.66 0.98
N SER A 72 -5.41 -4.74 1.68
CA SER A 72 -5.14 -4.52 3.10
C SER A 72 -5.39 -5.79 3.92
N SER A 73 -6.48 -6.49 3.63
CA SER A 73 -6.83 -7.69 4.39
C SER A 73 -5.85 -8.83 4.14
N GLU A 74 -5.17 -8.83 2.99
CA GLU A 74 -4.23 -9.90 2.67
C GLU A 74 -2.87 -9.73 3.35
N LEU A 75 -2.58 -8.56 3.88
CA LEU A 75 -1.26 -8.32 4.47
C LEU A 75 -0.97 -9.18 5.69
N ASP A 76 -2.00 -9.70 6.34
CA ASP A 76 -1.82 -10.59 7.49
C ASP A 76 -1.65 -12.04 7.08
N HIS A 77 -1.76 -12.33 5.79
CA HIS A 77 -1.71 -13.69 5.28
C HIS A 77 -0.51 -13.94 4.38
N LEU A 78 0.48 -13.06 4.42
CA LEU A 78 1.67 -13.22 3.59
C LEU A 78 2.51 -14.38 4.09
N THR A 79 3.07 -15.13 3.15
CA THR A 79 4.06 -16.14 3.50
C THR A 79 5.35 -15.43 3.92
N GLU A 80 6.29 -16.20 4.47
CA GLU A 80 7.55 -15.61 4.92
C GLU A 80 8.30 -14.95 3.76
N SER A 81 8.35 -15.60 2.60
CA SER A 81 9.05 -15.01 1.46
C SER A 81 8.32 -13.79 0.91
N GLN A 82 6.99 -13.79 0.95
CA GLN A 82 6.21 -12.64 0.54
C GLN A 82 6.41 -11.46 1.48
N GLU A 83 6.49 -11.74 2.78
CA GLU A 83 6.72 -10.68 3.76
C GLU A 83 8.08 -10.04 3.54
N LEU A 84 9.09 -10.84 3.26
CA LEU A 84 10.42 -10.32 2.99
C LEU A 84 10.41 -9.47 1.71
N ALA A 85 9.74 -9.92 0.66
CA ALA A 85 9.65 -9.16 -0.57
C ALA A 85 8.93 -7.83 -0.33
N TRP A 86 7.86 -7.87 0.46
CA TRP A 86 7.10 -6.66 0.80
C TRP A 86 7.97 -5.66 1.53
N GLU A 87 8.75 -6.12 2.51
CA GLU A 87 9.64 -5.25 3.27
C GLU A 87 10.75 -4.66 2.39
N ASN A 88 11.28 -5.46 1.47
CA ASN A 88 12.31 -4.97 0.57
C ASN A 88 11.77 -3.84 -0.33
N GLY A 89 10.57 -4.00 -0.84
CA GLY A 89 9.95 -2.96 -1.63
C GLY A 89 9.66 -1.70 -0.83
N ALA A 90 9.21 -1.90 0.41
CA ALA A 90 8.93 -0.78 1.30
C ALA A 90 10.20 0.01 1.63
N GLU A 91 11.31 -0.69 1.88
CA GLU A 91 12.57 -0.02 2.16
C GLU A 91 13.07 0.77 0.95
N GLY A 92 12.92 0.19 -0.24
CA GLY A 92 13.31 0.89 -1.45
C GLY A 92 12.54 2.18 -1.65
N ALA A 93 11.24 2.13 -1.43
CA ALA A 93 10.42 3.33 -1.55
C ALA A 93 10.80 4.37 -0.49
N ALA A 94 11.07 3.92 0.74
CA ALA A 94 11.45 4.82 1.81
C ALA A 94 12.75 5.56 1.46
N LEU A 95 13.70 4.86 0.87
CA LEU A 95 14.95 5.49 0.46
C LEU A 95 14.73 6.56 -0.60
N VAL A 96 13.87 6.28 -1.57
CA VAL A 96 13.55 7.26 -2.61
C VAL A 96 12.92 8.51 -2.00
N ILE A 97 11.99 8.31 -1.09
CA ILE A 97 11.31 9.42 -0.43
C ILE A 97 12.30 10.26 0.39
N GLU A 98 13.17 9.59 1.15
CA GLU A 98 14.14 10.28 1.99
C GLU A 98 15.14 11.07 1.18
N SER A 99 15.45 10.61 -0.02
CA SER A 99 16.41 11.31 -0.88
C SER A 99 15.77 12.45 -1.66
N GLY A 100 14.47 12.67 -1.52
CA GLY A 100 13.77 13.71 -2.25
C GLY A 100 13.44 13.32 -3.68
N GLY A 101 13.40 12.01 -3.98
CA GLY A 101 13.15 11.53 -5.33
C GLY A 101 11.68 11.52 -5.73
N THR A 102 10.78 12.06 -4.91
CA THR A 102 9.36 12.09 -5.23
C THR A 102 8.73 13.34 -4.61
N SER A 103 7.44 13.53 -4.87
CA SER A 103 6.70 14.67 -4.35
C SER A 103 5.29 14.21 -4.01
N CYS A 104 4.56 15.05 -3.28
CA CYS A 104 3.18 14.73 -2.94
C CYS A 104 2.30 14.55 -4.18
N ASP A 105 2.52 15.35 -5.21
CA ASP A 105 1.75 15.20 -6.45
C ASP A 105 2.03 13.87 -7.13
N ILE A 106 3.29 13.46 -7.16
CA ILE A 106 3.66 12.18 -7.78
C ILE A 106 3.06 11.02 -6.99
N ILE A 107 3.16 11.09 -5.67
CA ILE A 107 2.60 10.03 -4.82
C ILE A 107 1.09 9.95 -5.00
N ALA A 108 0.41 11.09 -5.06
CA ALA A 108 -1.03 11.10 -5.28
C ALA A 108 -1.38 10.42 -6.60
N GLU A 109 -0.61 10.68 -7.65
CA GLU A 109 -0.85 10.08 -8.95
C GLU A 109 -0.68 8.56 -8.88
N VAL A 110 0.36 8.09 -8.20
CA VAL A 110 0.62 6.66 -8.06
C VAL A 110 -0.54 5.99 -7.32
N ILE A 111 -0.98 6.59 -6.22
CA ILE A 111 -2.10 6.02 -5.46
C ILE A 111 -3.35 5.98 -6.31
N TRP A 112 -3.60 7.03 -7.08
CA TRP A 112 -4.78 7.07 -7.93
C TRP A 112 -4.74 6.00 -9.02
N GLU A 113 -3.56 5.73 -9.58
CA GLU A 113 -3.43 4.67 -10.58
C GLU A 113 -3.84 3.31 -10.02
N TRP A 114 -3.53 3.07 -8.77
CA TRP A 114 -3.83 1.78 -8.16
C TRP A 114 -5.27 1.68 -7.64
N PHE A 115 -5.80 2.76 -7.11
CA PHE A 115 -7.07 2.70 -6.37
C PHE A 115 -8.13 3.69 -6.85
N GLY A 116 -7.82 4.51 -7.83
CA GLY A 116 -8.77 5.50 -8.32
C GLY A 116 -9.97 4.89 -9.02
N GLU A 117 -9.79 3.69 -9.57
CA GLU A 117 -10.87 2.96 -10.22
C GLU A 117 -10.96 1.58 -9.62
N ASN A 118 -12.14 0.99 -9.72
CA ASN A 118 -12.35 -0.36 -9.17
C ASN A 118 -11.88 -1.45 -10.13
#